data_d317dba87376b6a1a797e05b6b8a7ba7
#
_entry.id   d317dba87376b6a1a797e05b6b8a7ba7
#
_cell.length_a   1.000
_cell.length_b   1.000
_cell.length_c   1.000
_cell.angle_alpha   90.00
_cell.angle_beta   90.00
_cell.angle_gamma   90.00
#
_symmetry.space_group_name_H-M   'P 1'
#
loop_
_entity.id
_entity.type
_entity.pdbx_description
1 polymer ?
#
loop_
_entity_poly.entity_id
_entity_poly.type
_entity_poly.pdbx_seq_one_letter_code
_entity_poly.pdbx_strand_id
1 'polypeptide(L)'
;MKRKDQMALHLMMLPGMILLAIFSFTPMFGIIMAFQNYMPARGIAKSPWVGMDNFIFMFQMPDSKQIFINTITIAVGKIILSTFVTIVFALLLNETKNKFMKRSIQTIVYLPNFLSWVILATVVVNIFSYEGPINAVLEMLGIEPILFMASNKWFRSVLI
;
A
#
# COMPACT_ATOMS: atom_id res chain seq x y z
N MET A 1 11.63 35.36 18.26
CA MET A 1 12.69 34.80 17.38
C MET A 1 13.22 35.94 16.52
N LYS A 2 14.53 36.19 16.51
CA LYS A 2 15.14 37.23 15.68
C LYS A 2 15.10 36.77 14.20
N ARG A 3 14.92 37.71 13.27
CA ARG A 3 14.88 37.42 11.79
C ARG A 3 16.05 36.56 11.29
N LYS A 4 17.21 36.68 11.92
CA LYS A 4 18.42 35.88 11.61
C LYS A 4 18.25 34.40 11.96
N ASP A 5 17.54 34.10 13.05
CA ASP A 5 17.30 32.71 13.49
C ASP A 5 16.32 31.99 12.54
N GLN A 6 15.33 32.73 12.01
CA GLN A 6 14.40 32.20 11.01
C GLN A 6 15.09 31.91 9.66
N MET A 7 16.03 32.77 9.25
CA MET A 7 16.78 32.59 8.02
C MET A 7 17.71 31.36 8.07
N ALA A 8 18.36 31.14 9.22
CA ALA A 8 19.16 29.95 9.45
C ALA A 8 18.33 28.67 9.39
N LEU A 9 17.13 28.66 9.99
CA LEU A 9 16.20 27.53 9.92
C LEU A 9 15.73 27.25 8.48
N HIS A 10 15.39 28.26 7.71
CA HIS A 10 15.04 28.09 6.30
C HIS A 10 16.18 27.55 5.46
N LEU A 11 17.42 28.00 5.70
CA LEU A 11 18.59 27.49 5.00
C LEU A 11 18.86 26.01 5.33
N MET A 12 18.64 25.61 6.60
CA MET A 12 18.76 24.20 7.00
C MET A 12 17.68 23.30 6.39
N MET A 13 16.48 23.82 6.14
CA MET A 13 15.39 23.10 5.46
C MET A 13 15.57 23.03 3.93
N LEU A 14 16.34 23.94 3.34
CA LEU A 14 16.46 24.11 1.90
C LEU A 14 16.90 22.83 1.16
N PRO A 15 17.91 22.06 1.61
CA PRO A 15 18.27 20.80 0.96
C PRO A 15 17.13 19.80 0.90
N GLY A 16 16.39 19.65 2.01
CA GLY A 16 15.21 18.78 2.07
C GLY A 16 14.09 19.24 1.13
N MET A 17 13.83 20.55 1.06
CA MET A 17 12.83 21.12 0.17
C MET A 17 13.21 20.94 -1.31
N ILE A 18 14.49 21.07 -1.67
CA ILE A 18 14.98 20.80 -3.03
C ILE A 18 14.75 19.33 -3.40
N LEU A 19 15.14 18.41 -2.53
CA LEU A 19 14.90 16.98 -2.77
C LEU A 19 13.42 16.68 -2.92
N LEU A 20 12.58 17.25 -2.08
CA LEU A 20 11.13 17.11 -2.15
C LEU A 20 10.58 17.68 -3.46
N ALA A 21 11.07 18.84 -3.91
CA ALA A 21 10.70 19.43 -5.19
C ALA A 21 11.08 18.53 -6.36
N ILE A 22 12.28 17.98 -6.38
CA ILE A 22 12.78 17.15 -7.47
C ILE A 22 12.06 15.79 -7.49
N PHE A 23 11.97 15.10 -6.36
CA PHE A 23 11.51 13.71 -6.31
C PHE A 23 10.01 13.55 -6.07
N SER A 24 9.33 14.56 -5.52
CA SER A 24 7.89 14.50 -5.26
C SER A 24 7.08 15.38 -6.20
N PHE A 25 7.47 16.65 -6.39
CA PHE A 25 6.69 17.54 -7.25
C PHE A 25 6.95 17.34 -8.75
N THR A 26 8.21 17.09 -9.16
CA THR A 26 8.51 16.89 -10.58
C THR A 26 7.76 15.70 -11.19
N PRO A 27 7.65 14.52 -10.57
CA PRO A 27 6.85 13.42 -11.10
C PRO A 27 5.35 13.74 -11.23
N MET A 28 4.82 14.69 -10.46
CA MET A 28 3.41 15.08 -10.57
C MET A 28 3.08 15.71 -11.94
N PHE A 29 4.04 16.32 -12.61
CA PHE A 29 3.86 16.77 -13.99
C PHE A 29 3.59 15.63 -14.97
N GLY A 30 3.94 14.39 -14.60
CA GLY A 30 3.59 13.19 -15.35
C GLY A 30 2.08 12.96 -15.49
N ILE A 31 1.22 13.65 -14.72
CA ILE A 31 -0.23 13.58 -14.87
C ILE A 31 -0.69 14.05 -16.28
N ILE A 32 0.12 14.85 -16.94
CA ILE A 32 -0.11 15.30 -18.33
C ILE A 32 -0.22 14.11 -19.29
N MET A 33 0.52 13.02 -19.02
CA MET A 33 0.48 11.81 -19.85
C MET A 33 -0.91 11.14 -19.85
N ALA A 34 -1.74 11.37 -18.84
CA ALA A 34 -3.10 10.86 -18.81
C ALA A 34 -4.00 11.43 -19.91
N PHE A 35 -3.65 12.60 -20.43
CA PHE A 35 -4.38 13.30 -21.49
C PHE A 35 -3.71 13.16 -22.88
N GLN A 36 -2.68 12.34 -22.97
CA GLN A 36 -1.91 12.10 -24.18
C GLN A 36 -1.91 10.62 -24.56
N ASN A 37 -1.84 10.33 -25.84
CA ASN A 37 -1.41 9.02 -26.31
C ASN A 37 0.12 8.94 -26.15
N TYR A 38 0.55 8.66 -24.92
CA TYR A 38 1.96 8.73 -24.54
C TYR A 38 2.79 7.67 -25.25
N MET A 39 3.77 8.12 -25.98
CA MET A 39 4.77 7.28 -26.65
C MET A 39 6.14 7.49 -26.01
N PRO A 40 6.72 6.50 -25.30
CA PRO A 40 8.03 6.63 -24.64
C PRO A 40 9.12 7.16 -25.56
N ALA A 41 9.11 6.72 -26.83
CA ALA A 41 10.09 7.15 -27.83
C ALA A 41 10.00 8.64 -28.20
N ARG A 42 8.85 9.29 -27.99
CA ARG A 42 8.62 10.71 -28.30
C ARG A 42 8.66 11.61 -27.07
N GLY A 43 8.56 11.02 -25.90
CA GLY A 43 8.46 11.74 -24.62
C GLY A 43 7.17 12.54 -24.47
N ILE A 44 7.02 13.24 -23.35
CA ILE A 44 5.81 14.01 -23.01
C ILE A 44 5.55 15.16 -24.00
N ALA A 45 6.61 15.88 -24.41
CA ALA A 45 6.45 17.08 -25.24
C ALA A 45 5.99 16.82 -26.68
N LYS A 46 6.25 15.61 -27.22
CA LYS A 46 5.95 15.25 -28.62
C LYS A 46 4.85 14.20 -28.76
N SER A 47 4.28 13.73 -27.65
CA SER A 47 3.17 12.78 -27.69
C SER A 47 1.87 13.52 -28.04
N PRO A 48 1.03 12.93 -28.93
CA PRO A 48 -0.21 13.58 -29.36
C PRO A 48 -1.20 13.70 -28.21
N TRP A 49 -1.86 14.83 -28.13
CA TRP A 49 -2.89 15.12 -27.15
C TRP A 49 -4.21 14.47 -27.55
N VAL A 50 -4.79 13.66 -26.67
CA VAL A 50 -6.06 12.94 -26.90
C VAL A 50 -7.16 13.36 -25.93
N GLY A 51 -6.88 14.35 -25.06
CA GLY A 51 -7.89 14.85 -24.12
C GLY A 51 -8.37 13.79 -23.14
N MET A 52 -9.66 13.51 -23.13
CA MET A 52 -10.29 12.56 -22.19
C MET A 52 -10.43 11.13 -22.73
N ASP A 53 -9.92 10.83 -23.93
CA ASP A 53 -10.12 9.52 -24.56
C ASP A 53 -9.58 8.36 -23.73
N ASN A 54 -8.44 8.55 -23.06
CA ASN A 54 -7.89 7.54 -22.16
C ASN A 54 -8.84 7.22 -20.99
N PHE A 55 -9.50 8.23 -20.46
CA PHE A 55 -10.46 8.06 -19.36
C PHE A 55 -11.74 7.38 -19.87
N ILE A 56 -12.24 7.77 -21.04
CA ILE A 56 -13.41 7.15 -21.67
C ILE A 56 -13.10 5.67 -21.92
N PHE A 57 -11.95 5.36 -22.51
CA PHE A 57 -11.51 3.99 -22.74
C PHE A 57 -11.43 3.19 -21.42
N MET A 58 -10.84 3.78 -20.37
CA MET A 58 -10.77 3.14 -19.07
C MET A 58 -12.16 2.77 -18.51
N PHE A 59 -13.13 3.68 -18.61
CA PHE A 59 -14.50 3.39 -18.13
C PHE A 59 -15.28 2.41 -19.01
N GLN A 60 -14.93 2.27 -20.28
CA GLN A 60 -15.54 1.30 -21.19
C GLN A 60 -14.97 -0.12 -21.03
N MET A 61 -13.83 -0.28 -20.37
CA MET A 61 -13.27 -1.60 -20.09
C MET A 61 -14.25 -2.44 -19.23
N PRO A 62 -14.51 -3.71 -19.59
CA PRO A 62 -15.43 -4.58 -18.84
C PRO A 62 -15.07 -4.70 -17.35
N ASP A 63 -13.78 -4.70 -17.05
CA ASP A 63 -13.26 -4.93 -15.70
C ASP A 63 -13.13 -3.64 -14.84
N SER A 64 -13.31 -2.45 -15.43
CA SER A 64 -13.11 -1.18 -14.73
C SER A 64 -13.97 -1.05 -13.49
N LYS A 65 -15.25 -1.41 -13.59
CA LYS A 65 -16.16 -1.40 -12.44
C LYS A 65 -15.68 -2.32 -11.32
N GLN A 66 -15.21 -3.51 -11.68
CA GLN A 66 -14.72 -4.49 -10.72
C GLN A 66 -13.43 -4.01 -10.03
N ILE A 67 -12.51 -3.41 -10.80
CA ILE A 67 -11.27 -2.83 -10.29
C ILE A 67 -11.58 -1.69 -9.30
N PHE A 68 -12.53 -0.81 -9.64
CA PHE A 68 -12.93 0.30 -8.79
C PHE A 68 -13.55 -0.18 -7.48
N ILE A 69 -14.47 -1.13 -7.55
CA ILE A 69 -15.11 -1.75 -6.38
C ILE A 69 -14.06 -2.45 -5.51
N ASN A 70 -13.15 -3.21 -6.12
CA ASN A 70 -12.07 -3.88 -5.38
C ASN A 70 -11.18 -2.88 -4.64
N THR A 71 -10.76 -1.82 -5.33
CA THR A 71 -9.90 -0.77 -4.74
C THR A 71 -10.56 -0.12 -3.53
N ILE A 72 -11.82 0.30 -3.65
CA ILE A 72 -12.54 0.93 -2.55
C ILE A 72 -12.78 -0.06 -1.42
N THR A 73 -13.23 -1.28 -1.73
CA THR A 73 -13.53 -2.29 -0.71
C THR A 73 -12.29 -2.66 0.10
N ILE A 74 -11.17 -2.90 -0.59
CA ILE A 74 -9.90 -3.24 0.06
C ILE A 74 -9.38 -2.04 0.88
N ALA A 75 -9.42 -0.83 0.34
CA ALA A 75 -8.94 0.36 1.04
C ALA A 75 -9.76 0.64 2.31
N VAL A 76 -11.09 0.63 2.22
CA VAL A 76 -11.98 0.88 3.35
C VAL A 76 -11.88 -0.24 4.38
N GLY A 77 -11.92 -1.50 3.93
CA GLY A 77 -11.77 -2.67 4.80
C GLY A 77 -10.45 -2.64 5.57
N LYS A 78 -9.35 -2.34 4.88
CA LYS A 78 -8.02 -2.22 5.49
C LYS A 78 -7.95 -1.08 6.51
N ILE A 79 -8.54 0.09 6.23
CA ILE A 79 -8.56 1.21 7.18
C ILE A 79 -9.35 0.84 8.43
N ILE A 80 -10.54 0.26 8.28
CA ILE A 80 -11.39 -0.12 9.42
C ILE A 80 -10.70 -1.19 10.26
N LEU A 81 -10.23 -2.27 9.64
CA LEU A 81 -9.59 -3.38 10.34
C LEU A 81 -8.29 -2.95 11.02
N SER A 82 -7.43 -2.22 10.31
CA SER A 82 -6.18 -1.69 10.86
C SER A 82 -6.43 -0.77 12.05
N THR A 83 -7.40 0.15 11.95
CA THR A 83 -7.74 1.05 13.06
C THR A 83 -8.27 0.27 14.26
N PHE A 84 -9.18 -0.68 14.04
CA PHE A 84 -9.73 -1.50 15.10
C PHE A 84 -8.63 -2.32 15.82
N VAL A 85 -7.82 -3.05 15.05
CA VAL A 85 -6.72 -3.85 15.60
C VAL A 85 -5.72 -2.99 16.36
N THR A 86 -5.37 -1.81 15.82
CA THR A 86 -4.44 -0.89 16.48
C THR A 86 -4.98 -0.40 17.81
N ILE A 87 -6.26 -0.03 17.89
CA ILE A 87 -6.89 0.41 19.14
C ILE A 87 -6.91 -0.73 20.16
N VAL A 88 -7.38 -1.92 19.77
CA VAL A 88 -7.41 -3.09 20.66
C VAL A 88 -6.01 -3.42 21.15
N PHE A 89 -5.02 -3.43 20.26
CA PHE A 89 -3.63 -3.70 20.61
C PHE A 89 -3.08 -2.65 21.60
N ALA A 90 -3.36 -1.36 21.36
CA ALA A 90 -2.92 -0.29 22.25
C ALA A 90 -3.53 -0.42 23.65
N LEU A 91 -4.81 -0.79 23.75
CA LEU A 91 -5.49 -1.02 25.04
C LEU A 91 -4.88 -2.22 25.76
N LEU A 92 -4.69 -3.36 25.09
CA LEU A 92 -4.08 -4.56 25.67
C LEU A 92 -2.64 -4.28 26.14
N LEU A 93 -1.89 -3.52 25.34
CA LEU A 93 -0.54 -3.12 25.71
C LEU A 93 -0.51 -2.18 26.93
N ASN A 94 -1.53 -1.32 27.06
CA ASN A 94 -1.66 -0.42 28.21
C ASN A 94 -1.96 -1.18 29.51
N GLU A 95 -2.77 -2.26 29.45
CA GLU A 95 -3.07 -3.13 30.58
C GLU A 95 -1.87 -3.98 31.05
N THR A 96 -0.85 -4.12 30.22
CA THR A 96 0.34 -4.92 30.54
C THR A 96 1.19 -4.21 31.58
N LYS A 97 1.13 -4.67 32.85
CA LYS A 97 1.85 -4.12 34.01
C LYS A 97 3.36 -4.38 33.97
N ASN A 98 3.76 -5.52 33.39
CA ASN A 98 5.17 -5.93 33.32
C ASN A 98 5.90 -5.15 32.21
N LYS A 99 6.83 -4.27 32.60
CA LYS A 99 7.61 -3.43 31.69
C LYS A 99 8.46 -4.23 30.68
N PHE A 100 9.01 -5.37 31.12
CA PHE A 100 9.82 -6.25 30.25
C PHE A 100 8.94 -6.87 29.17
N MET A 101 7.79 -7.45 29.54
CA MET A 101 6.85 -8.03 28.61
C MET A 101 6.32 -6.98 27.62
N LYS A 102 5.96 -5.78 28.10
CA LYS A 102 5.53 -4.67 27.25
C LYS A 102 6.57 -4.31 26.19
N ARG A 103 7.83 -4.21 26.59
CA ARG A 103 8.95 -3.87 25.69
C ARG A 103 9.20 -5.00 24.67
N SER A 104 9.15 -6.25 25.10
CA SER A 104 9.32 -7.42 24.22
C SER A 104 8.23 -7.47 23.15
N ILE A 105 6.95 -7.30 23.54
CA ILE A 105 5.83 -7.26 22.60
C ILE A 105 6.02 -6.14 21.58
N GLN A 106 6.37 -4.93 22.02
CA GLN A 106 6.63 -3.81 21.13
C GLN A 106 7.76 -4.13 20.13
N THR A 107 8.86 -4.70 20.60
CA THR A 107 9.99 -5.07 19.73
C THR A 107 9.57 -6.10 18.67
N ILE A 108 8.82 -7.13 19.04
CA ILE A 108 8.34 -8.17 18.12
C ILE A 108 7.38 -7.58 17.07
N VAL A 109 6.48 -6.68 17.48
CA VAL A 109 5.50 -6.05 16.56
C VAL A 109 6.18 -5.07 15.59
N TYR A 110 7.28 -4.43 16.00
CA TYR A 110 8.04 -3.57 15.10
C TYR A 110 8.96 -4.33 14.14
N LEU A 111 9.32 -5.57 14.46
CA LEU A 111 10.24 -6.37 13.64
C LEU A 111 9.83 -6.47 12.16
N PRO A 112 8.56 -6.76 11.81
CA PRO A 112 8.13 -6.81 10.42
C PRO A 112 8.33 -5.50 9.65
N ASN A 113 8.32 -4.35 10.33
CA ASN A 113 8.49 -3.05 9.68
C ASN A 113 9.91 -2.83 9.12
N PHE A 114 10.88 -3.62 9.57
CA PHE A 114 12.26 -3.62 9.03
C PHE A 114 12.44 -4.58 7.85
N LEU A 115 11.44 -5.42 7.56
CA LEU A 115 11.47 -6.31 6.41
C LEU A 115 11.06 -5.56 5.15
N SER A 116 11.69 -5.93 4.03
CA SER A 116 11.26 -5.45 2.72
C SER A 116 9.82 -5.88 2.43
N TRP A 117 9.04 -5.01 1.81
CA TRP A 117 7.69 -5.33 1.31
C TRP A 117 7.66 -6.55 0.40
N VAL A 118 8.75 -6.79 -0.35
CA VAL A 118 8.88 -7.97 -1.23
C VAL A 118 8.94 -9.24 -0.39
N ILE A 119 9.71 -9.23 0.71
CA ILE A 119 9.80 -10.38 1.61
C ILE A 119 8.45 -10.64 2.28
N LEU A 120 7.80 -9.59 2.78
CA LEU A 120 6.47 -9.72 3.40
C LEU A 120 5.44 -10.28 2.40
N ALA A 121 5.41 -9.75 1.18
CA ALA A 121 4.53 -10.25 0.13
C ALA A 121 4.80 -11.73 -0.19
N THR A 122 6.08 -12.12 -0.30
CA THR A 122 6.45 -13.53 -0.55
C THR A 122 5.99 -14.44 0.59
N VAL A 123 6.14 -14.02 1.83
CA VAL A 123 5.65 -14.79 3.00
C VAL A 123 4.13 -14.96 2.93
N VAL A 124 3.39 -13.90 2.66
CA VAL A 124 1.92 -13.96 2.53
C VAL A 124 1.52 -14.89 1.39
N VAL A 125 2.12 -14.73 0.20
CA VAL A 125 1.84 -15.59 -0.97
C VAL A 125 2.12 -17.06 -0.65
N ASN A 126 3.23 -17.37 0.04
CA ASN A 126 3.56 -18.75 0.41
C ASN A 126 2.59 -19.33 1.45
N ILE A 127 2.16 -18.55 2.42
CA ILE A 127 1.18 -18.97 3.43
C ILE A 127 -0.17 -19.33 2.80
N PHE A 128 -0.62 -18.53 1.83
CA PHE A 128 -1.90 -18.69 1.12
C PHE A 128 -1.77 -19.45 -0.22
N SER A 129 -0.60 -20.01 -0.53
CA SER A 129 -0.40 -20.83 -1.73
C SER A 129 -1.22 -22.13 -1.65
N TYR A 130 -1.39 -22.77 -2.80
CA TYR A 130 -2.13 -24.04 -2.88
C TYR A 130 -1.50 -25.14 -2.00
N GLU A 131 -0.18 -25.21 -1.95
CA GLU A 131 0.60 -26.15 -1.11
C GLU A 131 1.04 -25.48 0.22
N GLY A 132 0.44 -24.36 0.57
CA GLY A 132 0.80 -23.57 1.74
C GLY A 132 0.24 -24.15 3.05
N PRO A 133 0.78 -23.70 4.20
CA PRO A 133 0.40 -24.21 5.52
C PRO A 133 -1.09 -24.05 5.83
N ILE A 134 -1.77 -23.04 5.29
CA ILE A 134 -3.22 -22.88 5.49
C ILE A 134 -3.98 -24.00 4.80
N ASN A 135 -3.64 -24.32 3.55
CA ASN A 135 -4.28 -25.42 2.83
C ASN A 135 -3.93 -26.78 3.45
N ALA A 136 -2.72 -26.96 3.94
CA ALA A 136 -2.37 -28.18 4.69
C ALA A 136 -3.25 -28.39 5.93
N VAL A 137 -3.58 -27.32 6.67
CA VAL A 137 -4.52 -27.40 7.80
C VAL A 137 -5.96 -27.68 7.33
N LEU A 138 -6.39 -27.10 6.20
CA LEU A 138 -7.71 -27.35 5.63
C LEU A 138 -7.85 -28.82 5.20
N GLU A 139 -6.83 -29.40 4.56
CA GLU A 139 -6.80 -30.82 4.19
C GLU A 139 -6.89 -31.74 5.40
N MET A 140 -6.19 -31.41 6.51
CA MET A 140 -6.32 -32.15 7.78
C MET A 140 -7.73 -32.10 8.34
N LEU A 141 -8.51 -31.07 8.03
CA LEU A 141 -9.91 -30.92 8.44
C LEU A 141 -10.89 -31.52 7.41
N GLY A 142 -10.39 -32.17 6.35
CA GLY A 142 -11.22 -32.77 5.28
C GLY A 142 -11.81 -31.74 4.31
N ILE A 143 -11.25 -30.55 4.25
CA ILE A 143 -11.68 -29.46 3.35
C ILE A 143 -10.73 -29.42 2.15
N GLU A 144 -11.26 -29.32 0.94
CA GLU A 144 -10.46 -29.22 -0.28
C GLU A 144 -9.60 -27.94 -0.28
N PRO A 145 -8.36 -28.00 -0.82
CA PRO A 145 -7.48 -26.84 -0.92
C PRO A 145 -8.10 -25.71 -1.71
N ILE A 146 -7.94 -24.49 -1.22
CA ILE A 146 -8.51 -23.27 -1.78
C ILE A 146 -7.44 -22.45 -2.49
N LEU A 147 -7.71 -22.01 -3.70
CA LEU A 147 -6.89 -21.04 -4.44
C LEU A 147 -7.16 -19.60 -3.95
N PHE A 148 -6.65 -19.26 -2.77
CA PHE A 148 -6.93 -17.97 -2.11
C PHE A 148 -6.58 -16.76 -2.97
N MET A 149 -5.39 -16.77 -3.60
CA MET A 149 -4.87 -15.64 -4.36
C MET A 149 -5.47 -15.53 -5.77
N ALA A 150 -5.97 -16.63 -6.34
CA ALA A 150 -6.58 -16.65 -7.68
C ALA A 150 -8.10 -16.55 -7.66
N SER A 151 -8.74 -16.65 -6.49
CA SER A 151 -10.19 -16.61 -6.36
C SER A 151 -10.68 -15.18 -6.09
N ASN A 152 -11.56 -14.66 -6.94
CA ASN A 152 -12.21 -13.35 -6.73
C ASN A 152 -12.95 -13.24 -5.39
N LYS A 153 -13.39 -14.35 -4.83
CA LYS A 153 -14.09 -14.41 -3.55
C LYS A 153 -13.13 -14.18 -2.38
N TRP A 154 -11.97 -14.83 -2.39
CA TRP A 154 -11.03 -14.83 -1.27
C TRP A 154 -9.97 -13.74 -1.37
N PHE A 155 -9.63 -13.32 -2.59
CA PHE A 155 -8.59 -12.32 -2.83
C PHE A 155 -8.75 -11.03 -2.02
N ARG A 156 -9.98 -10.50 -1.95
CA ARG A 156 -10.25 -9.28 -1.17
C ARG A 156 -10.00 -9.49 0.32
N SER A 157 -10.47 -10.63 0.86
CA SER A 157 -10.35 -10.95 2.30
C SER A 157 -8.91 -11.19 2.71
N VAL A 158 -8.08 -11.72 1.82
CA VAL A 158 -6.64 -11.94 2.07
C VAL A 158 -5.87 -10.63 2.07
N LEU A 159 -6.30 -9.63 1.29
CA LEU A 159 -5.63 -8.33 1.19
C LEU A 159 -6.08 -7.30 2.23
N ILE A 160 -7.19 -7.50 2.91
CA ILE A 160 -7.67 -6.66 4.02
C ILE A 160 -7.02 -7.06 5.33
#